data_3dac65ab933bb6c1cb0b1eb4f4dfc4d6
#
_entry.id   3dac65ab933bb6c1cb0b1eb4f4dfc4d6
#
_cell.length_a   1.000
_cell.length_b   1.000
_cell.length_c   1.000
_cell.angle_alpha   90.00
_cell.angle_beta   90.00
_cell.angle_gamma   90.00
#
_symmetry.space_group_name_H-M   'P 1'
#
loop_
_entity.id
_entity.type
_entity.pdbx_description
1 polymer ?
#
loop_
_entity_poly.entity_id
_entity_poly.type
_entity_poly.pdbx_seq_one_letter_code
_entity_poly.pdbx_strand_id
1 'polypeptide(L)'
;QTVGSLKLHFPGHEKYTDYYRDLNIENAVATVSYKVGDVTYTRTLFTSLADNALIIHLEADRPHSIAFEASYSTPFEESAVIASKNRLTLSAKASAHEEVPAAIRLESQARIKTSGGKVESDNGKLIVTEADVVTIYVSAATNFVNYQDVSANESKRVDVILNQVGKKSYRQLLDSHIGKYQQQFGRVKLDLGHSLASQKETPVRLKEFREGKDPALVTLMFQFGRYLLISSSQPGGQPANLQGIWNQHLLAPWDGKYTININTAVSYTHLRAHET
;
A
#
# COMPACT_ATOMS: atom_id res chain seq x y z
N GLN A 1 15.51 -2.20 0.42
CA GLN A 1 15.51 -0.83 -0.14
C GLN A 1 14.09 -0.46 -0.57
N THR A 2 13.72 0.82 -0.49
CA THR A 2 12.41 1.31 -0.96
C THR A 2 12.41 1.43 -2.49
N VAL A 3 11.24 1.25 -3.12
CA VAL A 3 11.08 1.46 -4.58
C VAL A 3 11.06 2.96 -4.90
N GLY A 4 10.35 3.72 -4.09
CA GLY A 4 10.08 5.14 -4.32
C GLY A 4 8.65 5.50 -3.92
N SER A 5 8.18 6.65 -4.41
CA SER A 5 6.86 7.19 -4.08
C SER A 5 6.08 7.56 -5.35
N LEU A 6 4.86 7.05 -5.46
CA LEU A 6 3.86 7.60 -6.36
C LEU A 6 3.21 8.81 -5.68
N LYS A 7 3.38 9.98 -6.26
CA LYS A 7 2.83 11.24 -5.74
C LYS A 7 1.62 11.63 -6.55
N LEU A 8 0.53 11.97 -5.87
CA LEU A 8 -0.68 12.55 -6.46
C LEU A 8 -0.81 13.97 -5.92
N HIS A 9 -0.67 14.95 -6.79
CA HIS A 9 -0.82 16.37 -6.48
C HIS A 9 -2.17 16.85 -6.96
N PHE A 10 -2.98 17.39 -6.04
CA PHE A 10 -4.31 17.91 -6.30
C PHE A 10 -4.29 19.44 -6.17
N PRO A 11 -4.15 20.20 -7.27
CA PRO A 11 -4.17 21.65 -7.24
C PRO A 11 -5.49 22.17 -6.65
N GLY A 12 -5.42 23.16 -5.76
CA GLY A 12 -6.59 23.76 -5.13
C GLY A 12 -7.15 23.00 -3.92
N HIS A 13 -6.53 21.86 -3.51
CA HIS A 13 -6.94 21.10 -2.34
C HIS A 13 -6.15 21.44 -1.06
N GLU A 14 -5.43 22.56 -1.05
CA GLU A 14 -4.64 23.00 0.11
C GLU A 14 -5.53 23.44 1.28
N LYS A 15 -6.74 23.92 0.98
CA LYS A 15 -7.75 24.30 1.96
C LYS A 15 -8.89 23.30 1.91
N TYR A 16 -8.97 22.45 2.90
CA TYR A 16 -10.00 21.42 3.03
C TYR A 16 -10.66 21.46 4.41
N THR A 17 -11.86 20.90 4.51
CA THR A 17 -12.61 20.69 5.75
C THR A 17 -13.07 19.25 5.85
N ASP A 18 -13.68 18.90 6.98
CA ASP A 18 -14.28 17.57 7.21
C ASP A 18 -13.34 16.40 6.91
N TYR A 19 -12.04 16.57 7.22
CA TYR A 19 -11.05 15.55 6.95
C TYR A 19 -11.24 14.35 7.88
N TYR A 20 -11.41 13.19 7.28
CA TYR A 20 -11.47 11.90 7.95
C TYR A 20 -10.53 10.90 7.27
N ARG A 21 -9.82 10.11 8.06
CA ARG A 21 -8.98 9.02 7.59
C ARG A 21 -9.07 7.84 8.53
N ASP A 22 -9.31 6.66 7.97
CA ASP A 22 -9.27 5.42 8.72
C ASP A 22 -8.55 4.30 7.95
N LEU A 23 -8.17 3.28 8.70
CA LEU A 23 -7.76 1.98 8.19
C LEU A 23 -8.68 0.94 8.81
N ASN A 24 -9.56 0.37 8.00
CA ASN A 24 -10.36 -0.78 8.41
C ASN A 24 -9.48 -2.04 8.37
N ILE A 25 -9.00 -2.48 9.53
CA ILE A 25 -8.12 -3.64 9.64
C ILE A 25 -8.85 -4.97 9.42
N GLU A 26 -10.18 -5.03 9.51
CA GLU A 26 -10.95 -6.24 9.21
C GLU A 26 -10.99 -6.54 7.72
N ASN A 27 -10.91 -5.49 6.89
CA ASN A 27 -10.95 -5.58 5.44
C ASN A 27 -9.60 -5.21 4.78
N ALA A 28 -8.63 -4.72 5.56
CA ALA A 28 -7.37 -4.15 5.09
C ALA A 28 -7.56 -3.06 4.01
N VAL A 29 -8.51 -2.16 4.25
CA VAL A 29 -8.88 -1.05 3.35
C VAL A 29 -8.67 0.27 4.07
N ALA A 30 -7.93 1.18 3.46
CA ALA A 30 -7.76 2.54 3.94
C ALA A 30 -8.71 3.48 3.19
N THR A 31 -9.34 4.40 3.93
CA THR A 31 -10.24 5.41 3.37
C THR A 31 -9.80 6.80 3.83
N VAL A 32 -9.87 7.76 2.92
CA VAL A 32 -9.71 9.19 3.21
C VAL A 32 -10.88 9.93 2.60
N SER A 33 -11.55 10.76 3.40
CA SER A 33 -12.61 11.65 2.93
C SER A 33 -12.35 13.06 3.41
N TYR A 34 -12.64 14.05 2.58
CA TYR A 34 -12.52 15.47 2.91
C TYR A 34 -13.34 16.32 1.93
N LYS A 35 -13.58 17.57 2.30
CA LYS A 35 -14.26 18.55 1.45
C LYS A 35 -13.34 19.66 0.97
N VAL A 36 -13.52 20.05 -0.29
CA VAL A 36 -12.97 21.30 -0.85
C VAL A 36 -14.14 22.11 -1.41
N GLY A 37 -14.39 23.26 -0.82
CA GLY A 37 -15.66 23.98 -1.07
C GLY A 37 -16.85 23.10 -0.70
N ASP A 38 -17.76 22.90 -1.66
CA ASP A 38 -18.95 22.05 -1.48
C ASP A 38 -18.80 20.64 -2.06
N VAL A 39 -17.59 20.24 -2.51
CA VAL A 39 -17.34 18.93 -3.09
C VAL A 39 -16.69 18.01 -2.06
N THR A 40 -17.27 16.83 -1.88
CA THR A 40 -16.70 15.76 -1.03
C THR A 40 -15.89 14.81 -1.91
N TYR A 41 -14.64 14.61 -1.53
CA TYR A 41 -13.71 13.67 -2.16
C TYR A 41 -13.50 12.46 -1.28
N THR A 42 -13.60 11.27 -1.87
CA THR A 42 -13.32 10.00 -1.18
C THR A 42 -12.21 9.25 -1.91
N ARG A 43 -11.24 8.77 -1.15
CA ARG A 43 -10.13 7.93 -1.64
C ARG A 43 -10.17 6.61 -0.90
N THR A 44 -10.25 5.52 -1.64
CA THR A 44 -10.17 4.16 -1.09
C THR A 44 -8.91 3.48 -1.61
N LEU A 45 -8.10 2.92 -0.70
CA LEU A 45 -6.83 2.31 -1.03
C LEU A 45 -6.75 0.91 -0.41
N PHE A 46 -6.28 -0.06 -1.19
CA PHE A 46 -5.95 -1.39 -0.69
C PHE A 46 -4.90 -2.06 -1.58
N THR A 47 -4.04 -2.88 -0.96
CA THR A 47 -3.13 -3.76 -1.68
C THR A 47 -3.74 -5.14 -1.77
N SER A 48 -4.19 -5.51 -2.97
CA SER A 48 -4.90 -6.77 -3.19
C SER A 48 -3.99 -7.98 -3.05
N LEU A 49 -4.22 -8.80 -2.02
CA LEU A 49 -3.55 -10.09 -1.84
C LEU A 49 -3.95 -11.11 -2.93
N ALA A 50 -5.10 -10.90 -3.58
CA ALA A 50 -5.57 -11.77 -4.64
C ALA A 50 -4.95 -11.43 -6.01
N ASP A 51 -4.58 -10.16 -6.20
CA ASP A 51 -4.20 -9.61 -7.52
C ASP A 51 -2.76 -9.08 -7.56
N ASN A 52 -2.03 -9.03 -6.43
CA ASN A 52 -0.66 -8.50 -6.29
C ASN A 52 -0.51 -7.07 -6.83
N ALA A 53 -1.51 -6.23 -6.58
CA ALA A 53 -1.53 -4.84 -7.02
C ALA A 53 -2.09 -3.93 -5.93
N LEU A 54 -1.55 -2.70 -5.85
CA LEU A 54 -2.16 -1.62 -5.10
C LEU A 54 -3.25 -0.97 -5.96
N ILE A 55 -4.43 -0.81 -5.38
CA ILE A 55 -5.58 -0.16 -6.01
C ILE A 55 -5.84 1.14 -5.25
N ILE A 56 -5.92 2.24 -5.98
CA ILE A 56 -6.33 3.55 -5.46
C ILE A 56 -7.57 3.97 -6.24
N HIS A 57 -8.67 4.13 -5.54
CA HIS A 57 -9.95 4.52 -6.13
C HIS A 57 -10.37 5.88 -5.59
N LEU A 58 -10.67 6.80 -6.50
CA LEU A 58 -10.99 8.19 -6.21
C LEU A 58 -12.39 8.48 -6.73
N GLU A 59 -13.23 9.04 -5.88
CA GLU A 59 -14.60 9.46 -6.17
C GLU A 59 -14.84 10.88 -5.65
N ALA A 60 -15.71 11.62 -6.33
CA ALA A 60 -16.25 12.89 -5.86
C ALA A 60 -17.77 12.85 -5.92
N ASP A 61 -18.45 13.57 -5.01
CA ASP A 61 -19.91 13.65 -4.98
C ASP A 61 -20.50 14.57 -6.06
N ARG A 62 -19.63 15.20 -6.86
CA ARG A 62 -20.02 15.98 -8.05
C ARG A 62 -19.26 15.50 -9.28
N PRO A 63 -19.92 15.43 -10.46
CA PRO A 63 -19.26 15.03 -11.69
C PRO A 63 -18.18 16.04 -12.09
N HIS A 64 -17.22 15.59 -12.89
CA HIS A 64 -16.12 16.40 -13.46
C HIS A 64 -15.24 17.12 -12.43
N SER A 65 -15.21 16.63 -11.17
CA SER A 65 -14.53 17.32 -10.07
C SER A 65 -13.13 16.78 -9.77
N ILE A 66 -12.74 15.63 -10.33
CA ILE A 66 -11.44 15.04 -10.04
C ILE A 66 -10.40 15.51 -11.04
N ALA A 67 -9.40 16.26 -10.55
CA ALA A 67 -8.23 16.67 -11.30
C ALA A 67 -6.98 16.54 -10.44
N PHE A 68 -5.90 15.97 -10.99
CA PHE A 68 -4.62 15.83 -10.29
C PHE A 68 -3.47 15.52 -11.25
N GLU A 69 -2.25 15.71 -10.77
CA GLU A 69 -1.02 15.25 -11.41
C GLU A 69 -0.49 14.02 -10.68
N ALA A 70 -0.10 12.98 -11.42
CA ALA A 70 0.59 11.82 -10.89
C ALA A 70 2.04 11.79 -11.36
N SER A 71 2.98 11.58 -10.41
CA SER A 71 4.41 11.49 -10.71
C SER A 71 5.09 10.45 -9.83
N TYR A 72 6.22 9.91 -10.27
CA TYR A 72 7.09 9.10 -9.44
C TYR A 72 8.29 9.90 -8.95
N SER A 73 8.75 9.56 -7.74
CA SER A 73 10.09 9.89 -7.25
C SER A 73 10.73 8.67 -6.63
N THR A 74 12.04 8.53 -6.75
CA THR A 74 12.81 7.41 -6.20
C THR A 74 14.14 7.93 -5.65
N PRO A 75 14.72 7.28 -4.62
CA PRO A 75 16.04 7.61 -4.13
C PRO A 75 17.18 7.00 -4.96
N PHE A 76 16.87 6.16 -5.96
CA PHE A 76 17.90 5.53 -6.79
C PHE A 76 18.45 6.51 -7.82
N GLU A 77 19.79 6.60 -7.91
CA GLU A 77 20.49 7.46 -8.88
C GLU A 77 20.28 6.97 -10.32
N GLU A 78 20.45 5.65 -10.55
CA GLU A 78 20.18 5.04 -11.84
C GLU A 78 18.67 4.79 -11.98
N SER A 79 17.92 5.79 -12.45
CA SER A 79 16.46 5.68 -12.59
C SER A 79 15.93 6.48 -13.76
N ALA A 80 14.76 6.08 -14.25
CA ALA A 80 14.01 6.79 -15.29
C ALA A 80 12.52 6.74 -14.99
N VAL A 81 11.81 7.86 -15.26
CA VAL A 81 10.36 7.95 -15.19
C VAL A 81 9.82 8.30 -16.57
N ILE A 82 8.93 7.47 -17.08
CA ILE A 82 8.31 7.65 -18.40
C ILE A 82 6.79 7.67 -18.23
N ALA A 83 6.16 8.72 -18.75
CA ALA A 83 4.71 8.82 -18.88
C ALA A 83 4.31 8.59 -20.33
N SER A 84 3.33 7.73 -20.59
CA SER A 84 2.81 7.46 -21.94
C SER A 84 1.34 7.06 -21.87
N LYS A 85 0.49 7.78 -22.55
CA LYS A 85 -0.95 7.59 -22.52
C LYS A 85 -1.48 7.69 -21.08
N ASN A 86 -1.96 6.59 -20.51
CA ASN A 86 -2.45 6.48 -19.13
C ASN A 86 -1.51 5.68 -18.21
N ARG A 87 -0.26 5.48 -18.61
CA ARG A 87 0.77 4.72 -17.90
C ARG A 87 1.89 5.61 -17.44
N LEU A 88 2.28 5.47 -16.18
CA LEU A 88 3.47 6.06 -15.60
C LEU A 88 4.39 4.92 -15.16
N THR A 89 5.61 4.88 -15.66
CA THR A 89 6.59 3.82 -15.40
C THR A 89 7.81 4.42 -14.71
N LEU A 90 8.20 3.83 -13.59
CA LEU A 90 9.49 4.05 -12.94
C LEU A 90 10.34 2.80 -13.16
N SER A 91 11.50 2.97 -13.77
CA SER A 91 12.54 1.94 -13.85
C SER A 91 13.74 2.39 -13.05
N ALA A 92 14.33 1.51 -12.25
CA ALA A 92 15.51 1.84 -11.47
C ALA A 92 16.41 0.62 -11.23
N LYS A 93 17.66 0.90 -10.85
CA LYS A 93 18.62 -0.09 -10.39
C LYS A 93 18.95 0.19 -8.93
N ALA A 94 18.90 -0.85 -8.10
CA ALA A 94 19.23 -0.74 -6.69
C ALA A 94 20.68 -0.30 -6.48
N SER A 95 20.95 0.32 -5.33
CA SER A 95 22.31 0.76 -4.98
C SER A 95 23.19 -0.41 -4.58
N ALA A 96 24.48 -0.31 -4.89
CA ALA A 96 25.51 -1.19 -4.31
C ALA A 96 25.56 -1.01 -2.79
N HIS A 97 25.92 -2.06 -2.06
CA HIS A 97 26.02 -2.01 -0.60
C HIS A 97 27.04 -3.03 -0.09
N GLU A 98 27.89 -2.66 0.87
CA GLU A 98 28.91 -3.51 1.50
C GLU A 98 29.72 -4.33 0.48
N GLU A 99 30.34 -3.66 -0.51
CA GLU A 99 31.12 -4.25 -1.59
C GLU A 99 30.34 -5.18 -2.55
N VAL A 100 29.03 -5.36 -2.34
CA VAL A 100 28.17 -6.12 -3.24
C VAL A 100 27.71 -5.20 -4.37
N PRO A 101 28.05 -5.50 -5.65
CA PRO A 101 27.61 -4.69 -6.78
C PRO A 101 26.09 -4.64 -6.91
N ALA A 102 25.58 -3.52 -7.41
CA ALA A 102 24.17 -3.39 -7.74
C ALA A 102 23.78 -4.34 -8.89
N ALA A 103 22.93 -5.32 -8.61
CA ALA A 103 22.45 -6.31 -9.59
C ALA A 103 20.93 -6.30 -9.72
N ILE A 104 20.22 -5.75 -8.73
CA ILE A 104 18.76 -5.73 -8.73
C ILE A 104 18.26 -4.54 -9.54
N ARG A 105 17.48 -4.86 -10.57
CA ARG A 105 16.65 -3.90 -11.30
C ARG A 105 15.22 -4.02 -10.83
N LEU A 106 14.51 -2.90 -10.86
CA LEU A 106 13.10 -2.84 -10.53
C LEU A 106 12.31 -2.03 -11.56
N GLU A 107 11.05 -2.36 -11.68
CA GLU A 107 10.07 -1.54 -12.37
C GLU A 107 8.82 -1.42 -11.52
N SER A 108 8.27 -0.21 -11.46
CA SER A 108 6.94 0.08 -10.92
C SER A 108 6.11 0.79 -11.98
N GLN A 109 4.89 0.33 -12.21
CA GLN A 109 3.97 1.00 -13.11
C GLN A 109 2.71 1.42 -12.35
N ALA A 110 2.23 2.64 -12.65
CA ALA A 110 0.89 3.09 -12.32
C ALA A 110 0.09 3.23 -13.63
N ARG A 111 -1.11 2.65 -13.68
CA ARG A 111 -2.04 2.78 -14.82
C ARG A 111 -3.33 3.42 -14.34
N ILE A 112 -3.73 4.50 -14.99
CA ILE A 112 -4.92 5.28 -14.63
C ILE A 112 -6.07 4.93 -15.57
N LYS A 113 -7.24 4.65 -14.98
CA LYS A 113 -8.51 4.49 -15.68
C LYS A 113 -9.50 5.49 -15.12
N THR A 114 -10.13 6.28 -15.98
CA THR A 114 -11.14 7.27 -15.61
C THR A 114 -12.51 6.89 -16.13
N SER A 115 -13.54 7.34 -15.43
CA SER A 115 -14.89 7.54 -15.94
C SER A 115 -15.10 9.04 -16.02
N GLY A 116 -15.51 9.54 -17.17
CA GLY A 116 -15.48 10.98 -17.46
C GLY A 116 -14.05 11.54 -17.58
N GLY A 117 -13.94 12.77 -18.04
CA GLY A 117 -12.66 13.48 -18.14
C GLY A 117 -11.64 12.82 -19.07
N LYS A 118 -10.37 13.18 -18.88
CA LYS A 118 -9.26 12.66 -19.69
C LYS A 118 -7.99 12.45 -18.87
N VAL A 119 -7.08 11.64 -19.43
CA VAL A 119 -5.73 11.43 -18.94
C VAL A 119 -4.75 11.79 -20.04
N GLU A 120 -3.83 12.68 -19.76
CA GLU A 120 -2.76 13.10 -20.67
C GLU A 120 -1.40 12.83 -20.03
N SER A 121 -0.39 12.60 -20.88
CA SER A 121 1.00 12.44 -20.43
C SER A 121 1.82 13.66 -20.82
N ASP A 122 2.52 14.25 -19.87
CA ASP A 122 3.41 15.38 -20.07
C ASP A 122 4.64 15.27 -19.15
N ASN A 123 5.82 15.45 -19.73
CA ASN A 123 7.11 15.56 -19.01
C ASN A 123 7.29 14.58 -17.84
N GLY A 124 7.01 13.29 -18.06
CA GLY A 124 7.16 12.25 -17.03
C GLY A 124 6.06 12.25 -15.98
N LYS A 125 4.94 12.94 -16.22
CA LYS A 125 3.75 12.97 -15.36
C LYS A 125 2.53 12.49 -16.12
N LEU A 126 1.51 12.05 -15.41
CA LEU A 126 0.15 11.91 -15.92
C LEU A 126 -0.72 13.00 -15.32
N ILE A 127 -1.52 13.67 -16.17
CA ILE A 127 -2.43 14.73 -15.79
C ILE A 127 -3.85 14.22 -16.03
N VAL A 128 -4.65 14.20 -14.97
CA VAL A 128 -6.07 13.86 -15.00
C VAL A 128 -6.87 15.14 -14.87
N THR A 129 -7.88 15.32 -15.71
CA THR A 129 -8.77 16.49 -15.69
C THR A 129 -10.22 16.05 -15.84
N GLU A 130 -11.12 16.72 -15.10
CA GLU A 130 -12.58 16.64 -15.22
C GLU A 130 -13.12 15.20 -15.10
N ALA A 131 -12.47 14.32 -14.31
CA ALA A 131 -12.94 12.97 -14.12
C ALA A 131 -14.05 12.88 -13.05
N ASP A 132 -14.99 11.95 -13.23
CA ASP A 132 -16.03 11.61 -12.26
C ASP A 132 -15.51 10.58 -11.25
N VAL A 133 -14.82 9.56 -11.76
CA VAL A 133 -14.22 8.48 -10.99
C VAL A 133 -12.85 8.15 -11.58
N VAL A 134 -11.88 7.87 -10.73
CA VAL A 134 -10.54 7.44 -11.14
C VAL A 134 -10.14 6.18 -10.40
N THR A 135 -9.62 5.19 -11.12
CA THR A 135 -8.96 4.04 -10.50
C THR A 135 -7.53 3.94 -11.00
N ILE A 136 -6.58 3.92 -10.06
CA ILE A 136 -5.16 3.75 -10.33
C ILE A 136 -4.75 2.35 -9.90
N TYR A 137 -4.14 1.61 -10.81
CA TYR A 137 -3.58 0.29 -10.56
C TYR A 137 -2.07 0.41 -10.51
N VAL A 138 -1.45 -0.02 -9.40
CA VAL A 138 0.00 0.03 -9.23
C VAL A 138 0.54 -1.36 -8.96
N SER A 139 1.59 -1.74 -9.65
CA SER A 139 2.36 -2.95 -9.36
C SER A 139 3.85 -2.66 -9.50
N ALA A 140 4.65 -3.40 -8.76
CA ALA A 140 6.11 -3.33 -8.84
C ALA A 140 6.70 -4.72 -8.82
N ALA A 141 7.80 -4.90 -9.53
CA ALA A 141 8.55 -6.14 -9.55
C ALA A 141 10.05 -5.88 -9.72
N THR A 142 10.85 -6.88 -9.38
CA THR A 142 12.28 -6.88 -9.59
C THR A 142 12.69 -8.04 -10.51
N ASN A 143 13.92 -8.01 -10.98
CA ASN A 143 14.55 -9.13 -11.70
C ASN A 143 14.98 -10.29 -10.77
N PHE A 144 14.76 -10.21 -9.46
CA PHE A 144 15.12 -11.23 -8.50
C PHE A 144 14.29 -12.51 -8.68
N VAL A 145 14.95 -13.66 -8.78
CA VAL A 145 14.35 -14.99 -8.75
C VAL A 145 14.71 -15.67 -7.41
N ASN A 146 16.01 -15.74 -7.12
CA ASN A 146 16.56 -16.22 -5.85
C ASN A 146 17.95 -15.62 -5.64
N TYR A 147 18.63 -15.98 -4.55
CA TYR A 147 19.93 -15.42 -4.19
C TYR A 147 21.08 -15.72 -5.19
N GLN A 148 20.89 -16.68 -6.09
CA GLN A 148 21.84 -17.05 -7.17
C GLN A 148 21.39 -16.58 -8.55
N ASP A 149 20.13 -16.12 -8.68
CA ASP A 149 19.53 -15.81 -9.97
C ASP A 149 18.75 -14.48 -9.93
N VAL A 150 19.20 -13.54 -10.75
CA VAL A 150 18.58 -12.23 -10.97
C VAL A 150 18.22 -12.02 -12.44
N SER A 151 17.84 -13.09 -13.14
CA SER A 151 17.61 -13.09 -14.59
C SER A 151 16.16 -12.78 -14.99
N ALA A 152 15.23 -12.64 -14.05
CA ALA A 152 13.84 -12.36 -14.40
C ALA A 152 13.67 -10.99 -15.09
N ASN A 153 12.60 -10.87 -15.85
CA ASN A 153 12.22 -9.62 -16.50
C ASN A 153 11.18 -8.90 -15.64
N GLU A 154 11.60 -7.85 -14.97
CA GLU A 154 10.79 -7.02 -14.06
C GLU A 154 9.59 -6.39 -14.78
N SER A 155 9.81 -5.85 -15.98
CA SER A 155 8.78 -5.21 -16.79
C SER A 155 7.68 -6.19 -17.19
N LYS A 156 8.04 -7.38 -17.67
CA LYS A 156 7.08 -8.42 -18.03
C LYS A 156 6.25 -8.88 -16.81
N ARG A 157 6.87 -8.99 -15.63
CA ARG A 157 6.17 -9.34 -14.39
C ARG A 157 5.09 -8.32 -14.03
N VAL A 158 5.43 -7.03 -14.09
CA VAL A 158 4.49 -5.94 -13.85
C VAL A 158 3.37 -5.91 -14.89
N ASP A 159 3.70 -6.04 -16.16
CA ASP A 159 2.72 -6.05 -17.26
C ASP A 159 1.71 -7.19 -17.13
N VAL A 160 2.13 -8.39 -16.76
CA VAL A 160 1.24 -9.54 -16.54
C VAL A 160 0.21 -9.22 -15.46
N ILE A 161 0.64 -8.69 -14.33
CA ILE A 161 -0.24 -8.32 -13.20
C ILE A 161 -1.22 -7.24 -13.64
N LEU A 162 -0.74 -6.11 -14.16
CA LEU A 162 -1.59 -4.98 -14.50
C LEU A 162 -2.53 -5.24 -15.67
N ASN A 163 -2.18 -6.13 -16.61
CA ASN A 163 -3.07 -6.57 -17.67
C ASN A 163 -4.23 -7.44 -17.14
N GLN A 164 -4.01 -8.22 -16.08
CA GLN A 164 -5.06 -8.99 -15.43
C GLN A 164 -5.98 -8.09 -14.59
N VAL A 165 -5.39 -7.23 -13.77
CA VAL A 165 -6.11 -6.27 -12.92
C VAL A 165 -6.98 -5.33 -13.74
N GLY A 166 -6.46 -4.79 -14.85
CA GLY A 166 -7.18 -3.85 -15.71
C GLY A 166 -8.45 -4.42 -16.37
N LYS A 167 -8.63 -5.75 -16.41
CA LYS A 167 -9.83 -6.42 -16.91
C LYS A 167 -10.96 -6.51 -15.90
N LYS A 168 -10.66 -6.29 -14.61
CA LYS A 168 -11.63 -6.37 -13.51
C LYS A 168 -12.24 -5.01 -13.23
N SER A 169 -13.48 -4.99 -12.76
CA SER A 169 -14.08 -3.80 -12.18
C SER A 169 -13.47 -3.51 -10.79
N TYR A 170 -13.57 -2.27 -10.33
CA TYR A 170 -13.18 -1.90 -8.97
C TYR A 170 -13.86 -2.80 -7.91
N ARG A 171 -15.16 -3.05 -8.07
CA ARG A 171 -15.92 -3.90 -7.15
C ARG A 171 -15.38 -5.34 -7.10
N GLN A 172 -15.07 -5.93 -8.25
CA GLN A 172 -14.48 -7.27 -8.30
C GLN A 172 -13.11 -7.33 -7.61
N LEU A 173 -12.28 -6.29 -7.76
CA LEU A 173 -10.98 -6.20 -7.09
C LEU A 173 -11.13 -6.07 -5.58
N LEU A 174 -12.04 -5.23 -5.12
CA LEU A 174 -12.32 -5.03 -3.70
C LEU A 174 -12.86 -6.31 -3.06
N ASP A 175 -13.86 -6.94 -3.67
CA ASP A 175 -14.46 -8.16 -3.15
C ASP A 175 -13.46 -9.33 -3.10
N SER A 176 -12.62 -9.50 -4.14
CA SER A 176 -11.57 -10.52 -4.16
C SER A 176 -10.49 -10.27 -3.11
N HIS A 177 -10.10 -9.00 -2.89
CA HIS A 177 -9.17 -8.60 -1.85
C HIS A 177 -9.72 -8.93 -0.46
N ILE A 178 -10.92 -8.44 -0.14
CA ILE A 178 -11.55 -8.67 1.17
C ILE A 178 -11.70 -10.16 1.43
N GLY A 179 -12.22 -10.92 0.48
CA GLY A 179 -12.41 -12.36 0.62
C GLY A 179 -11.09 -13.10 0.90
N LYS A 180 -10.02 -12.77 0.16
CA LYS A 180 -8.71 -13.39 0.36
C LYS A 180 -8.08 -13.02 1.71
N TYR A 181 -8.17 -11.75 2.10
CA TYR A 181 -7.65 -11.26 3.37
C TYR A 181 -8.39 -11.86 4.57
N GLN A 182 -9.72 -11.89 4.54
CA GLN A 182 -10.54 -12.41 5.62
C GLN A 182 -10.38 -13.92 5.86
N GLN A 183 -9.97 -14.70 4.86
CA GLN A 183 -9.59 -16.11 5.06
C GLN A 183 -8.49 -16.29 6.10
N GLN A 184 -7.65 -15.29 6.31
CA GLN A 184 -6.59 -15.30 7.33
C GLN A 184 -6.99 -14.47 8.56
N PHE A 185 -7.46 -13.25 8.37
CA PHE A 185 -7.78 -12.34 9.48
C PHE A 185 -8.97 -12.85 10.30
N GLY A 186 -9.99 -13.39 9.67
CA GLY A 186 -11.21 -13.88 10.32
C GLY A 186 -11.03 -15.15 11.18
N ARG A 187 -9.85 -15.80 11.17
CA ARG A 187 -9.60 -17.01 11.94
C ARG A 187 -9.54 -16.78 13.45
N VAL A 188 -9.19 -15.57 13.88
CA VAL A 188 -9.03 -15.23 15.29
C VAL A 188 -9.81 -13.97 15.59
N LYS A 189 -10.66 -14.01 16.62
CA LYS A 189 -11.38 -12.86 17.17
C LYS A 189 -10.99 -12.73 18.63
N LEU A 190 -10.67 -11.51 19.03
CA LEU A 190 -10.47 -11.12 20.42
C LEU A 190 -11.47 -10.01 20.73
N ASP A 191 -12.21 -10.14 21.82
CA ASP A 191 -13.07 -9.10 22.37
C ASP A 191 -12.86 -9.02 23.87
N LEU A 192 -12.34 -7.89 24.34
CA LEU A 192 -12.11 -7.60 25.74
C LEU A 192 -13.16 -6.63 26.32
N GLY A 193 -14.22 -6.38 25.55
CA GLY A 193 -15.25 -5.40 25.87
C GLY A 193 -14.91 -3.99 25.37
N HIS A 194 -15.89 -3.11 25.56
CA HIS A 194 -15.84 -1.73 25.10
C HIS A 194 -16.06 -0.75 26.26
N SER A 195 -15.53 0.46 26.12
CA SER A 195 -15.77 1.60 27.00
C SER A 195 -16.09 2.84 26.17
N LEU A 196 -16.49 3.94 26.80
CA LEU A 196 -16.68 5.21 26.08
C LEU A 196 -15.41 5.71 25.39
N ALA A 197 -14.24 5.31 25.88
CA ALA A 197 -12.96 5.63 25.25
C ALA A 197 -12.86 5.05 23.82
N SER A 198 -13.52 3.92 23.53
CA SER A 198 -13.49 3.28 22.21
C SER A 198 -14.11 4.11 21.07
N GLN A 199 -14.89 5.13 21.42
CA GLN A 199 -15.51 6.04 20.45
C GLN A 199 -14.60 7.20 20.04
N LYS A 200 -13.47 7.38 20.74
CA LYS A 200 -12.49 8.43 20.43
C LYS A 200 -11.56 8.00 19.30
N GLU A 201 -10.94 8.98 18.68
CA GLU A 201 -9.88 8.74 17.69
C GLU A 201 -8.68 8.00 18.30
N THR A 202 -8.06 7.11 17.53
CA THR A 202 -6.94 6.28 18.00
C THR A 202 -5.79 7.10 18.62
N PRO A 203 -5.33 8.25 18.07
CA PRO A 203 -4.28 9.04 18.70
C PRO A 203 -4.67 9.55 20.11
N VAL A 204 -5.93 9.91 20.32
CA VAL A 204 -6.45 10.34 21.62
C VAL A 204 -6.47 9.17 22.60
N ARG A 205 -6.98 8.00 22.14
CA ARG A 205 -7.02 6.77 22.95
C ARG A 205 -5.62 6.35 23.42
N LEU A 206 -4.63 6.38 22.51
CA LEU A 206 -3.22 6.07 22.83
C LEU A 206 -2.65 7.02 23.92
N LYS A 207 -2.95 8.31 23.82
CA LYS A 207 -2.47 9.31 24.78
C LYS A 207 -3.09 9.12 26.17
N GLU A 208 -4.38 8.73 26.22
CA GLU A 208 -5.15 8.57 27.46
C GLU A 208 -5.01 7.18 28.08
N PHE A 209 -4.39 6.22 27.39
CA PHE A 209 -4.33 4.80 27.80
C PHE A 209 -3.60 4.54 29.13
N ARG A 210 -2.85 5.48 29.66
CA ARG A 210 -2.09 5.33 30.92
C ARG A 210 -2.95 4.82 32.11
N GLU A 211 -4.26 5.05 32.09
CA GLU A 211 -5.17 4.58 33.12
C GLU A 211 -5.72 3.16 32.86
N GLY A 212 -5.39 2.54 31.73
CA GLY A 212 -5.82 1.15 31.40
C GLY A 212 -7.32 0.95 31.24
N LYS A 213 -8.09 2.01 31.05
CA LYS A 213 -9.57 1.97 31.01
C LYS A 213 -10.17 1.79 29.60
N ASP A 214 -9.36 1.33 28.64
CA ASP A 214 -9.79 1.10 27.28
C ASP A 214 -9.42 -0.33 26.79
N PRO A 215 -10.20 -1.35 27.16
CA PRO A 215 -9.95 -2.72 26.77
C PRO A 215 -10.04 -2.92 25.24
N ALA A 216 -10.89 -2.15 24.55
CA ALA A 216 -10.99 -2.19 23.09
C ALA A 216 -9.73 -1.69 22.39
N LEU A 217 -8.91 -0.84 23.03
CA LEU A 217 -7.61 -0.45 22.46
C LEU A 217 -6.59 -1.61 22.49
N VAL A 218 -6.65 -2.44 23.54
CA VAL A 218 -5.82 -3.67 23.64
C VAL A 218 -6.24 -4.66 22.55
N THR A 219 -7.53 -4.86 22.35
CA THR A 219 -8.09 -5.64 21.23
C THR A 219 -7.59 -5.11 19.88
N LEU A 220 -7.67 -3.80 19.67
CA LEU A 220 -7.21 -3.16 18.44
C LEU A 220 -5.71 -3.37 18.22
N MET A 221 -4.89 -3.24 19.26
CA MET A 221 -3.43 -3.44 19.19
C MET A 221 -3.10 -4.88 18.80
N PHE A 222 -3.75 -5.88 19.39
CA PHE A 222 -3.60 -7.29 19.03
C PHE A 222 -3.99 -7.52 17.56
N GLN A 223 -5.14 -7.07 17.14
CA GLN A 223 -5.64 -7.24 15.77
C GLN A 223 -4.79 -6.46 14.75
N PHE A 224 -4.27 -5.30 15.13
CA PHE A 224 -3.35 -4.54 14.28
C PHE A 224 -2.02 -5.27 14.07
N GLY A 225 -1.47 -5.92 15.10
CA GLY A 225 -0.30 -6.79 14.96
C GLY A 225 -0.55 -7.93 13.97
N ARG A 226 -1.74 -8.56 14.01
CA ARG A 226 -2.14 -9.59 13.04
C ARG A 226 -2.26 -9.02 11.62
N TYR A 227 -2.87 -7.84 11.46
CA TYR A 227 -2.93 -7.13 10.17
C TYR A 227 -1.53 -6.90 9.60
N LEU A 228 -0.58 -6.43 10.41
CA LEU A 228 0.80 -6.20 9.98
C LEU A 228 1.47 -7.51 9.52
N LEU A 229 1.30 -8.60 10.27
CA LEU A 229 1.90 -9.89 9.93
C LEU A 229 1.30 -10.46 8.62
N ILE A 230 -0.02 -10.44 8.48
CA ILE A 230 -0.72 -10.90 7.26
C ILE A 230 -0.28 -10.06 6.06
N SER A 231 -0.17 -8.74 6.22
CA SER A 231 0.20 -7.84 5.13
C SER A 231 1.65 -7.97 4.68
N SER A 232 2.56 -8.39 5.57
CA SER A 232 4.00 -8.48 5.28
C SER A 232 4.50 -9.89 4.98
N SER A 233 3.69 -10.94 5.21
CA SER A 233 4.14 -12.33 5.09
C SER A 233 3.03 -13.19 4.47
N GLN A 234 3.19 -13.55 3.21
CA GLN A 234 2.22 -14.37 2.47
C GLN A 234 2.88 -15.64 1.93
N PRO A 235 2.12 -16.75 1.80
CA PRO A 235 2.62 -17.98 1.22
C PRO A 235 3.22 -17.75 -0.19
N GLY A 236 4.40 -18.29 -0.44
CA GLY A 236 5.13 -18.14 -1.70
C GLY A 236 5.94 -16.84 -1.83
N GLY A 237 5.85 -15.93 -0.84
CA GLY A 237 6.69 -14.74 -0.71
C GLY A 237 7.86 -14.94 0.25
N GLN A 238 8.63 -13.88 0.44
CA GLN A 238 9.65 -13.83 1.49
C GLN A 238 8.96 -13.58 2.85
N PRO A 239 9.51 -14.08 3.97
CA PRO A 239 9.03 -13.74 5.31
C PRO A 239 9.23 -12.25 5.59
N ALA A 240 8.54 -11.71 6.59
CA ALA A 240 8.81 -10.36 7.08
C ALA A 240 10.23 -10.28 7.63
N ASN A 241 10.97 -9.24 7.22
CA ASN A 241 12.27 -8.91 7.80
C ASN A 241 12.12 -8.07 9.08
N LEU A 242 13.21 -7.50 9.61
CA LEU A 242 13.18 -6.68 10.83
C LEU A 242 12.20 -5.51 10.78
N GLN A 243 11.99 -4.90 9.60
CA GLN A 243 11.05 -3.79 9.40
C GLN A 243 9.71 -4.24 8.82
N GLY A 244 9.47 -5.54 8.65
CA GLY A 244 8.37 -6.04 7.85
C GLY A 244 8.54 -5.61 6.40
N ILE A 245 7.58 -4.83 5.88
CA ILE A 245 7.67 -4.19 4.56
C ILE A 245 7.63 -2.65 4.67
N TRP A 246 7.60 -2.11 5.88
CA TRP A 246 7.43 -0.67 6.17
C TRP A 246 8.76 0.04 6.39
N ASN A 247 9.62 0.02 5.38
CA ASN A 247 10.87 0.77 5.37
C ASN A 247 10.82 1.87 4.31
N GLN A 248 11.08 3.11 4.72
CA GLN A 248 11.16 4.27 3.83
C GLN A 248 12.59 4.66 3.46
N HIS A 249 13.60 4.06 4.08
CA HIS A 249 14.99 4.40 3.88
C HIS A 249 15.61 3.56 2.76
N LEU A 250 16.56 4.16 2.03
CA LEU A 250 17.35 3.44 1.03
C LEU A 250 18.14 2.32 1.70
N LEU A 251 18.77 2.64 2.84
CA LEU A 251 19.41 1.67 3.73
C LEU A 251 18.54 1.56 4.98
N ALA A 252 17.91 0.43 5.16
CA ALA A 252 17.09 0.16 6.34
C ALA A 252 17.98 0.07 7.59
N PRO A 253 17.49 0.46 8.78
CA PRO A 253 18.17 0.13 10.03
C PRO A 253 18.48 -1.37 10.10
N TRP A 254 19.72 -1.73 10.50
CA TRP A 254 20.17 -3.14 10.53
C TRP A 254 20.04 -3.85 9.16
N ASP A 255 20.11 -3.10 8.05
CA ASP A 255 19.99 -3.54 6.65
C ASP A 255 18.70 -4.31 6.32
N GLY A 256 17.69 -4.23 7.17
CA GLY A 256 16.46 -5.00 7.02
C GLY A 256 16.69 -6.52 6.99
N LYS A 257 17.65 -7.02 7.76
CA LYS A 257 18.07 -8.43 7.73
C LYS A 257 16.97 -9.37 8.20
N TYR A 258 17.06 -10.62 7.77
CA TYR A 258 16.31 -11.73 8.33
C TYR A 258 17.16 -12.32 9.48
N THR A 259 16.81 -12.00 10.72
CA THR A 259 17.52 -12.51 11.88
C THR A 259 16.91 -13.83 12.33
N ILE A 260 17.73 -14.88 12.42
CA ILE A 260 17.32 -16.24 12.82
C ILE A 260 17.55 -16.56 14.29
N ASN A 261 17.95 -15.56 15.07
CA ASN A 261 18.10 -15.67 16.53
C ASN A 261 16.75 -15.45 17.23
N ILE A 262 16.71 -14.61 18.27
CA ILE A 262 15.50 -14.36 19.06
C ILE A 262 14.30 -13.88 18.22
N ASN A 263 14.53 -13.11 17.17
CA ASN A 263 13.43 -12.59 16.34
C ASN A 263 12.69 -13.73 15.64
N THR A 264 13.39 -14.64 14.98
CA THR A 264 12.76 -15.77 14.28
C THR A 264 12.42 -16.92 15.22
N ALA A 265 13.34 -17.29 16.12
CA ALA A 265 13.14 -18.46 16.98
C ALA A 265 12.15 -18.22 18.12
N VAL A 266 12.03 -16.98 18.63
CA VAL A 266 11.14 -16.67 19.76
C VAL A 266 9.91 -15.91 19.30
N SER A 267 10.08 -14.78 18.61
CA SER A 267 8.94 -13.90 18.28
C SER A 267 7.99 -14.52 17.26
N TYR A 268 8.49 -15.27 16.28
CA TYR A 268 7.64 -15.87 15.25
C TYR A 268 7.19 -17.30 15.57
N THR A 269 8.04 -18.12 16.18
CA THR A 269 7.68 -19.52 16.49
C THR A 269 6.78 -19.63 17.70
N HIS A 270 6.97 -18.82 18.76
CA HIS A 270 6.08 -18.83 19.92
C HIS A 270 4.68 -18.31 19.60
N LEU A 271 4.54 -17.35 18.70
CA LEU A 271 3.23 -16.91 18.21
C LEU A 271 2.48 -18.04 17.46
N ARG A 272 3.19 -18.93 16.76
CA ARG A 272 2.59 -20.10 16.09
C ARG A 272 2.36 -21.28 17.00
N ALA A 273 3.22 -21.51 18.00
CA ALA A 273 3.09 -22.65 18.91
C ALA A 273 1.84 -22.59 19.81
N HIS A 274 1.25 -21.42 19.98
CA HIS A 274 -0.01 -21.24 20.72
C HIS A 274 -1.26 -21.24 19.84
N GLU A 275 -1.12 -21.38 18.53
CA GLU A 275 -2.25 -21.48 17.56
C GLU A 275 -2.57 -22.95 17.18
N THR A 276 -1.82 -23.91 17.66
CA THR A 276 -2.06 -25.35 17.59
C THR A 276 -2.40 -25.90 18.96
#